data_72bc1d0418d14c61c9f611e57d238674
#
_entry.id   72bc1d0418d14c61c9f611e57d238674
#
_cell.length_a   1.000
_cell.length_b   1.000
_cell.length_c   1.000
_cell.angle_alpha   90.00
_cell.angle_beta   90.00
_cell.angle_gamma   90.00
#
_symmetry.space_group_name_H-M   'P 1'
#
loop_
_entity.id
_entity.type
_entity.pdbx_description
1 polymer ?
#
loop_
_entity_poly.entity_id
_entity_poly.type
_entity_poly.pdbx_seq_one_letter_code
_entity_poly.pdbx_strand_id
1 'polypeptide(L)'
;MNIYVGNIPYKCTEDDLGNLFAEYGDVVSVKIITDKFSGRSKGFGFVEMAVEEAGSKAVEALDGYAFMERNLKVNVAHPREEK
;
A
#
# COMPACT_ATOMS: atom_id res chain seq x y z
N MET A 1 4.67 10.46 -3.51
CA MET A 1 4.33 10.22 -2.11
C MET A 1 4.32 8.73 -1.84
N ASN A 2 5.04 8.29 -0.83
CA ASN A 2 5.10 6.88 -0.49
C ASN A 2 4.10 6.58 0.62
N ILE A 3 3.41 5.46 0.48
CA ILE A 3 2.37 5.07 1.41
C ILE A 3 2.66 3.67 1.92
N TYR A 4 2.64 3.51 3.23
CA TYR A 4 2.77 2.20 3.86
C TYR A 4 1.40 1.54 3.93
N VAL A 5 1.33 0.28 3.55
CA VAL A 5 0.10 -0.48 3.62
C VAL A 5 0.39 -1.77 4.38
N GLY A 6 -0.30 -1.95 5.49
CA GLY A 6 -0.12 -3.13 6.32
C GLY A 6 -1.38 -3.96 6.40
N ASN A 7 -1.24 -5.13 7.00
CA ASN A 7 -2.33 -6.08 7.16
C ASN A 7 -2.94 -6.49 5.82
N ILE A 8 -2.07 -6.65 4.82
CA ILE A 8 -2.50 -7.02 3.47
C ILE A 8 -2.81 -8.51 3.44
N PRO A 9 -3.94 -8.90 2.84
CA PRO A 9 -4.26 -10.32 2.69
C PRO A 9 -3.20 -11.03 1.84
N TYR A 10 -2.96 -12.29 2.16
CA TYR A 10 -1.97 -13.06 1.41
C TYR A 10 -2.33 -13.20 -0.06
N LYS A 11 -3.61 -13.17 -0.36
CA LYS A 11 -4.07 -13.32 -1.74
C LYS A 11 -3.95 -12.04 -2.56
N CYS A 12 -3.71 -10.93 -1.89
CA CYS A 12 -3.64 -9.65 -2.57
C CYS A 12 -2.36 -9.55 -3.38
N THR A 13 -2.50 -9.22 -4.64
CA THR A 13 -1.36 -9.02 -5.52
C THR A 13 -1.04 -7.54 -5.61
N GLU A 14 0.10 -7.26 -6.24
CA GLU A 14 0.46 -5.87 -6.47
C GLU A 14 -0.56 -5.19 -7.38
N ASP A 15 -1.10 -5.93 -8.33
CA ASP A 15 -2.14 -5.38 -9.20
C ASP A 15 -3.40 -5.04 -8.42
N ASP A 16 -3.79 -5.94 -7.51
CA ASP A 16 -4.97 -5.68 -6.69
C ASP A 16 -4.80 -4.42 -5.87
N LEU A 17 -3.65 -4.28 -5.25
CA LEU A 17 -3.39 -3.13 -4.40
C LEU A 17 -3.30 -1.86 -5.24
N GLY A 18 -2.63 -1.94 -6.37
CA GLY A 18 -2.50 -0.80 -7.26
C GLY A 18 -3.85 -0.32 -7.77
N ASN A 19 -4.72 -1.25 -8.14
CA ASN A 19 -6.05 -0.88 -8.61
C ASN A 19 -6.85 -0.19 -7.51
N LEU A 20 -6.70 -0.64 -6.28
CA LEU A 20 -7.40 -0.01 -5.17
C LEU A 20 -6.97 1.45 -5.00
N PHE A 21 -5.68 1.70 -5.05
CA PHE A 21 -5.16 3.04 -4.88
C PHE A 21 -5.39 3.91 -6.12
N ALA A 22 -5.47 3.28 -7.30
CA ALA A 22 -5.65 4.01 -8.55
C ALA A 22 -6.97 4.77 -8.58
N GLU A 23 -7.91 4.40 -7.74
CA GLU A 23 -9.18 5.12 -7.66
C GLU A 23 -9.02 6.52 -7.09
N TYR A 24 -7.90 6.78 -6.44
CA TYR A 24 -7.65 8.07 -5.81
C TYR A 24 -6.66 8.93 -6.57
N GLY A 25 -5.98 8.35 -7.56
CA GLY A 25 -5.04 9.10 -8.36
C GLY A 25 -4.03 8.17 -9.01
N ASP A 26 -3.07 8.76 -9.70
CA ASP A 26 -2.08 7.99 -10.42
C ASP A 26 -1.15 7.25 -9.48
N VAL A 27 -1.01 5.96 -9.70
CA VAL A 27 -0.10 5.11 -8.93
C VAL A 27 1.17 4.94 -9.74
N VAL A 28 2.29 5.32 -9.12
CA VAL A 28 3.60 5.21 -9.78
C VAL A 28 4.12 3.78 -9.66
N SER A 29 4.04 3.22 -8.46
CA SER A 29 4.53 1.87 -8.26
C SER A 29 3.87 1.24 -7.05
N VAL A 30 3.89 -0.07 -7.02
CA VAL A 30 3.36 -0.85 -5.90
C VAL A 30 4.35 -1.94 -5.60
N LYS A 31 4.62 -2.15 -4.32
CA LYS A 31 5.53 -3.20 -3.91
C LYS A 31 4.99 -3.90 -2.68
N ILE A 32 4.80 -5.20 -2.77
CA ILE A 32 4.41 -6.02 -1.63
C ILE A 32 5.63 -6.80 -1.20
N ILE A 33 5.95 -6.69 0.08
CA ILE A 33 7.13 -7.34 0.62
C ILE A 33 6.84 -8.81 0.85
N THR A 34 7.72 -9.66 0.38
CA THR A 34 7.55 -11.09 0.52
C THR A 34 8.70 -11.69 1.33
N ASP A 35 8.42 -12.86 1.90
CA ASP A 35 9.42 -13.61 2.63
C ASP A 35 10.33 -14.33 1.66
N LYS A 36 11.62 -14.20 1.83
CA LYS A 36 12.58 -14.81 0.94
C LYS A 36 12.50 -16.33 0.93
N PHE A 37 12.18 -16.90 2.07
CA PHE A 37 12.23 -18.35 2.19
C PHE A 37 10.95 -19.01 1.73
N SER A 38 9.81 -18.44 2.07
CA SER A 38 8.53 -19.05 1.72
C SER A 38 7.91 -18.47 0.47
N GLY A 39 8.35 -17.27 0.07
CA GLY A 39 7.74 -16.57 -1.05
C GLY A 39 6.39 -15.98 -0.74
N ARG A 40 5.96 -16.03 0.50
CA ARG A 40 4.67 -15.51 0.88
C ARG A 40 4.76 -14.05 1.24
N SER A 41 3.64 -13.35 1.06
CA SER A 41 3.55 -11.97 1.46
C SER A 41 3.73 -11.85 2.96
N LYS A 42 4.51 -10.86 3.38
CA LYS A 42 4.67 -10.58 4.80
C LYS A 42 3.52 -9.79 5.37
N GLY A 43 2.55 -9.45 4.53
CA GLY A 43 1.38 -8.75 4.98
C GLY A 43 1.51 -7.24 4.94
N PHE A 44 2.56 -6.73 4.30
CA PHE A 44 2.68 -5.28 4.16
C PHE A 44 3.41 -4.95 2.87
N GLY A 45 3.28 -3.70 2.47
CA GLY A 45 3.93 -3.24 1.27
C GLY A 45 3.90 -1.73 1.20
N PHE A 46 4.26 -1.21 0.04
CA PHE A 46 4.32 0.23 -0.18
C PHE A 46 3.70 0.57 -1.51
N VAL A 47 3.03 1.71 -1.55
CA VAL A 47 2.46 2.25 -2.79
C VAL A 47 3.01 3.64 -2.97
N GLU A 48 3.50 3.93 -4.17
CA GLU A 48 3.95 5.28 -4.49
C GLU A 48 2.93 5.93 -5.40
N MET A 49 2.45 7.09 -5.02
CA MET A 49 1.51 7.84 -5.83
C MET A 49 2.17 9.10 -6.35
N ALA A 50 1.77 9.49 -7.58
CA ALA A 50 2.40 10.62 -8.25
C ALA A 50 2.06 11.94 -7.61
N VAL A 51 0.84 12.08 -7.11
CA VAL A 51 0.37 13.34 -6.55
C VAL A 51 0.18 13.19 -5.06
N GLU A 52 0.79 14.10 -4.31
CA GLU A 52 0.75 14.03 -2.86
C GLU A 52 -0.69 14.15 -2.33
N GLU A 53 -1.45 15.01 -2.94
CA GLU A 53 -2.83 15.22 -2.54
C GLU A 53 -3.66 13.96 -2.71
N ALA A 54 -3.46 13.27 -3.83
CA ALA A 54 -4.15 12.00 -4.07
C ALA A 54 -3.73 10.95 -3.06
N GLY A 55 -2.43 10.93 -2.72
CA GLY A 55 -1.94 10.01 -1.73
C GLY A 55 -2.55 10.24 -0.36
N SER A 56 -2.69 11.50 0.03
CA SER A 56 -3.31 11.82 1.31
C SER A 56 -4.76 11.37 1.37
N LYS A 57 -5.48 11.56 0.28
CA LYS A 57 -6.88 11.13 0.22
C LYS A 57 -6.97 9.60 0.30
N ALA A 58 -6.07 8.93 -0.37
CA ALA A 58 -6.06 7.47 -0.33
C ALA A 58 -5.79 6.96 1.08
N VAL A 59 -4.85 7.58 1.76
CA VAL A 59 -4.53 7.19 3.13
C VAL A 59 -5.75 7.34 4.02
N GLU A 60 -6.42 8.47 3.94
CA GLU A 60 -7.59 8.71 4.78
C GLU A 60 -8.73 7.75 4.48
N ALA A 61 -8.93 7.46 3.20
CA ALA A 61 -10.04 6.62 2.79
C ALA A 61 -9.78 5.15 3.05
N LEU A 62 -8.52 4.72 2.92
CA LEU A 62 -8.20 3.30 2.94
C LEU A 62 -7.66 2.82 4.28
N ASP A 63 -7.32 3.72 5.18
CA ASP A 63 -6.89 3.30 6.51
C ASP A 63 -8.10 2.68 7.22
N GLY A 64 -7.98 1.41 7.56
CA GLY A 64 -9.08 0.68 8.16
C GLY A 64 -10.08 0.13 7.18
N TYR A 65 -9.84 0.31 5.88
CA TYR A 65 -10.76 -0.16 4.86
C TYR A 65 -10.76 -1.69 4.80
N ALA A 66 -11.94 -2.28 4.78
CA ALA A 66 -12.08 -3.73 4.69
C ALA A 66 -11.85 -4.17 3.26
N PHE A 67 -10.72 -4.82 3.01
CA PHE A 67 -10.32 -5.25 1.70
C PHE A 67 -9.98 -6.73 1.74
N MET A 68 -10.68 -7.52 0.96
CA MET A 68 -10.47 -8.97 0.90
C MET A 68 -10.47 -9.58 2.30
N GLU A 69 -11.43 -9.17 3.12
CA GLU A 69 -11.68 -9.69 4.46
C GLU A 69 -10.67 -9.26 5.52
N ARG A 70 -9.87 -8.26 5.20
CA ARG A 70 -8.94 -7.71 6.18
C ARG A 70 -9.04 -6.20 6.18
N ASN A 71 -8.86 -5.63 7.36
CA ASN A 71 -8.84 -4.17 7.46
C ASN A 71 -7.42 -3.69 7.25
N LEU A 72 -7.21 -2.95 6.19
CA LEU A 72 -5.89 -2.45 5.85
C LEU A 72 -5.43 -1.40 6.85
N LYS A 73 -4.13 -1.34 7.06
CA LYS A 73 -3.52 -0.26 7.81
C LYS A 73 -2.73 0.58 6.83
N VAL A 74 -3.15 1.82 6.66
CA VAL A 74 -2.58 2.69 5.63
C VAL A 74 -2.06 3.96 6.29
N ASN A 75 -0.80 4.26 6.06
CA ASN A 75 -0.16 5.43 6.63
C ASN A 75 0.79 6.03 5.62
N VAL A 76 1.07 7.31 5.78
CA VAL A 76 2.10 7.94 4.96
C VAL A 76 3.45 7.34 5.36
N ALA A 77 4.19 6.88 4.38
CA ALA A 77 5.52 6.35 4.60
C ALA A 77 6.52 7.44 4.25
N HIS A 78 7.18 7.98 5.26
CA HIS A 78 8.17 9.01 5.01
C HIS A 78 9.46 8.38 4.54
N PRO A 79 10.09 8.97 3.53
CA PRO A 79 11.39 8.47 3.10
C PRO A 79 12.34 8.52 4.26
N ARG A 80 13.10 7.46 4.42
CA ARG A 80 14.07 7.45 5.48
C ARG A 80 15.23 8.37 5.12
N GLU A 81 15.45 9.30 5.97
CA GLU A 81 16.53 10.23 5.76
C GLU A 81 17.78 9.71 6.44
N GLU A 82 18.70 9.26 5.63
CA GLU A 82 19.94 8.74 6.17
C GLU A 82 20.94 9.84 6.31
N LYS A 83 21.26 10.15 7.51
CA LYS A 83 22.19 11.24 7.76
C LYS A 83 23.53 10.73 8.14
#